data_fca3a5c0915b9dc8c51e205284b12934
#
_entry.id   fca3a5c0915b9dc8c51e205284b12934
#
_cell.length_a   1.000
_cell.length_b   1.000
_cell.length_c   1.000
_cell.angle_alpha   90.00
_cell.angle_beta   90.00
_cell.angle_gamma   90.00
#
_symmetry.space_group_name_H-M   'P 1'
#
loop_
_entity.id
_entity.type
_entity.pdbx_description
1 polymer ?
#
loop_
_entity_poly.entity_id
_entity_poly.type
_entity_poly.pdbx_seq_one_letter_code
_entity_poly.pdbx_strand_id
1 'polypeptide(L)'
;MPSSQGYCPSSFEIFMLKSLFAHKAPDIDKEQKQTSSANPNWRTIINYISPNQPTRGLLRRWLPPLFGGVVALALIFWLYRDLDFGRFLIGLRNAHLGWIVMLALTILLEQVANGWKWRQILHDVKPVPTLRLTGALLAGYGANVLVPLGISPLVRSWLIARIEDLKMGTVLTTTIVARFIDGVVFALFAGLVAMAGKVPQIGGNLEFGLAVAGALNFVLFGGLLWAMFRFRTLFAQDGPLICRLFDWVAKWFRANGAALRGSLCDGVVWPKARRHQLNVLLGAIAAKLISATHYVWAGLAVGVVLAPFDYLFLMVFAGFSMVLTRFVRVPGGFVIGSALAFNLLGVPEEQALLMILFNWMMSIILVVGVGLVVLWQSGIDIRRARQEAETTDVSA
;
A
#
# COMPACT_ATOMS: atom_id res chain seq x y z
N MET A 1 29.55 -39.46 17.32
CA MET A 1 29.10 -38.85 16.06
C MET A 1 27.59 -39.06 15.98
N PRO A 2 26.76 -38.05 16.17
CA PRO A 2 25.34 -38.13 15.84
C PRO A 2 25.08 -37.39 14.51
N SER A 3 24.27 -38.06 13.70
CA SER A 3 23.83 -37.76 12.35
C SER A 3 23.01 -36.45 12.27
N SER A 4 23.36 -35.60 11.30
CA SER A 4 22.61 -34.44 10.85
C SER A 4 21.24 -34.88 10.26
N GLN A 5 20.17 -34.70 11.01
CA GLN A 5 18.82 -34.77 10.43
C GLN A 5 18.55 -33.47 9.67
N GLY A 6 18.45 -33.57 8.35
CA GLY A 6 17.99 -32.51 7.47
C GLY A 6 16.53 -32.16 7.75
N TYR A 7 16.30 -30.90 8.00
CA TYR A 7 14.95 -30.33 8.12
C TYR A 7 14.24 -30.41 6.76
N CYS A 8 13.27 -31.30 6.64
CA CYS A 8 12.39 -31.38 5.48
C CYS A 8 11.21 -30.41 5.74
N PRO A 9 11.01 -29.35 4.94
CA PRO A 9 9.86 -28.45 5.14
C PRO A 9 8.56 -29.24 4.96
N SER A 10 7.60 -29.00 5.84
CA SER A 10 6.34 -29.73 5.89
C SER A 10 5.57 -29.60 4.57
N SER A 11 4.97 -30.69 4.12
CA SER A 11 4.17 -30.78 2.89
C SER A 11 3.06 -29.73 2.77
N PHE A 12 2.67 -29.13 3.87
CA PHE A 12 1.67 -28.07 3.95
C PHE A 12 2.18 -26.72 3.44
N GLU A 13 3.44 -26.34 3.72
CA GLU A 13 4.05 -25.11 3.22
C GLU A 13 4.29 -25.15 1.72
N ILE A 14 4.73 -26.30 1.21
CA ILE A 14 4.93 -26.53 -0.23
C ILE A 14 3.57 -26.56 -0.96
N PHE A 15 2.51 -27.06 -0.33
CA PHE A 15 1.16 -27.08 -0.89
C PHE A 15 0.55 -25.67 -0.97
N MET A 16 0.69 -24.86 0.08
CA MET A 16 0.22 -23.46 0.08
C MET A 16 0.93 -22.62 -1.00
N LEU A 17 2.24 -22.75 -1.12
CA LEU A 17 3.03 -22.02 -2.13
C LEU A 17 2.73 -22.52 -3.56
N LYS A 18 2.57 -23.82 -3.76
CA LYS A 18 2.17 -24.38 -5.07
C LYS A 18 0.76 -23.99 -5.49
N SER A 19 -0.19 -23.88 -4.58
CA SER A 19 -1.56 -23.46 -4.91
C SER A 19 -1.67 -21.97 -5.27
N LEU A 20 -0.76 -21.14 -4.77
CA LEU A 20 -0.67 -19.72 -5.14
C LEU A 20 -0.22 -19.51 -6.59
N PHE A 21 0.61 -20.42 -7.14
CA PHE A 21 1.27 -20.22 -8.44
C PHE A 21 1.20 -21.43 -9.39
N ALA A 22 0.45 -22.48 -9.04
CA ALA A 22 0.29 -23.68 -9.87
C ALA A 22 -0.62 -23.43 -11.09
N HIS A 23 -0.16 -22.58 -12.00
CA HIS A 23 -0.57 -22.68 -13.38
C HIS A 23 0.70 -22.86 -14.23
N LYS A 24 0.71 -23.98 -14.98
CA LYS A 24 1.71 -24.33 -15.97
C LYS A 24 1.98 -23.10 -16.85
N ALA A 25 3.23 -22.61 -16.85
CA ALA A 25 3.61 -21.56 -17.77
C ALA A 25 3.22 -21.99 -19.19
N PRO A 26 2.45 -21.21 -19.94
CA PRO A 26 2.16 -21.53 -21.33
C PRO A 26 3.49 -21.50 -22.13
N ASP A 27 3.57 -22.39 -23.11
CA ASP A 27 4.70 -22.54 -24.02
C ASP A 27 4.84 -21.25 -24.84
N ILE A 28 5.83 -20.43 -24.47
CA ILE A 28 5.94 -19.00 -24.82
C ILE A 28 6.32 -18.80 -26.31
N ASP A 29 6.78 -19.84 -27.00
CA ASP A 29 7.38 -19.68 -28.34
C ASP A 29 6.41 -19.59 -29.52
N LYS A 30 5.13 -19.87 -29.34
CA LYS A 30 4.16 -19.91 -30.47
C LYS A 30 3.16 -18.75 -30.55
N GLU A 31 2.88 -18.01 -29.45
CA GLU A 31 1.89 -16.92 -29.44
C GLU A 31 2.47 -15.51 -29.50
N GLN A 32 3.78 -15.35 -29.33
CA GLN A 32 4.42 -14.02 -29.26
C GLN A 32 4.43 -13.23 -30.57
N LYS A 33 4.10 -13.83 -31.70
CA LYS A 33 4.11 -13.12 -33.02
C LYS A 33 2.81 -12.33 -33.32
N GLN A 34 1.73 -12.50 -32.60
CA GLN A 34 0.45 -11.86 -32.95
C GLN A 34 -0.04 -10.74 -32.02
N THR A 35 0.56 -10.52 -30.83
CA THR A 35 0.11 -9.49 -29.87
C THR A 35 1.07 -8.31 -29.68
N SER A 36 2.01 -8.14 -30.58
CA SER A 36 3.13 -7.17 -30.44
C SER A 36 2.76 -5.69 -30.49
N SER A 37 1.50 -5.32 -30.78
CA SER A 37 1.14 -3.91 -31.01
C SER A 37 0.47 -3.17 -29.83
N ALA A 38 0.18 -3.83 -28.72
CA ALA A 38 -0.62 -3.24 -27.61
C ALA A 38 0.08 -3.15 -26.25
N ASN A 39 1.37 -3.55 -26.14
CA ASN A 39 2.06 -3.52 -24.85
C ASN A 39 2.86 -2.22 -24.64
N PRO A 40 2.65 -1.47 -23.55
CA PRO A 40 3.44 -0.27 -23.26
C PRO A 40 4.89 -0.65 -23.06
N ASN A 41 5.77 0.04 -23.79
CA ASN A 41 7.19 -0.25 -23.87
C ASN A 41 7.88 -0.08 -22.51
N TRP A 42 8.29 -1.18 -21.87
CA TRP A 42 9.00 -1.30 -20.58
C TRP A 42 10.25 -0.42 -20.48
N ARG A 43 10.85 -0.11 -21.63
CA ARG A 43 12.04 0.75 -21.73
C ARG A 43 11.83 2.10 -21.06
N THR A 44 10.61 2.63 -21.08
CA THR A 44 10.34 3.92 -20.47
C THR A 44 10.32 3.83 -18.94
N ILE A 45 9.78 2.75 -18.38
CA ILE A 45 9.76 2.54 -16.93
C ILE A 45 11.17 2.20 -16.43
N ILE A 46 11.91 1.35 -17.15
CA ILE A 46 13.28 0.96 -16.80
C ILE A 46 14.24 2.13 -16.98
N ASN A 47 14.12 2.93 -18.04
CA ASN A 47 14.96 4.14 -18.24
C ASN A 47 14.64 5.24 -17.22
N TYR A 48 13.43 5.26 -16.62
CA TYR A 48 13.12 6.14 -15.49
C TYR A 48 13.77 5.65 -14.19
N ILE A 49 14.02 4.33 -14.07
CA ILE A 49 14.68 3.68 -12.95
C ILE A 49 16.22 3.65 -13.15
N SER A 50 16.69 3.73 -14.39
CA SER A 50 18.13 3.68 -14.72
C SER A 50 18.80 5.06 -14.58
N PRO A 51 19.85 5.19 -13.76
CA PRO A 51 20.51 6.47 -13.51
C PRO A 51 21.60 6.81 -14.58
N ASN A 52 21.32 6.68 -15.86
CA ASN A 52 22.21 7.21 -16.91
C ASN A 52 21.98 8.72 -17.14
N GLN A 53 21.89 9.48 -16.04
CA GLN A 53 21.93 10.95 -16.08
C GLN A 53 23.32 11.42 -15.61
N PRO A 54 23.92 12.41 -16.27
CA PRO A 54 25.25 12.89 -15.93
C PRO A 54 25.30 13.38 -14.48
N THR A 55 26.40 13.07 -13.82
CA THR A 55 26.68 13.21 -12.38
C THR A 55 26.46 14.58 -11.75
N ARG A 56 26.17 15.63 -12.51
CA ARG A 56 25.94 16.99 -12.00
C ARG A 56 24.61 17.20 -11.23
N GLY A 57 23.73 16.20 -11.17
CA GLY A 57 22.42 16.28 -10.50
C GLY A 57 22.29 15.43 -9.23
N LEU A 58 23.27 14.59 -8.86
CA LEU A 58 23.15 13.67 -7.73
C LEU A 58 22.92 14.39 -6.41
N LEU A 59 23.67 15.44 -6.12
CA LEU A 59 23.52 16.20 -4.88
C LEU A 59 22.12 16.82 -4.77
N ARG A 60 21.62 17.45 -5.84
CA ARG A 60 20.30 18.09 -5.88
C ARG A 60 19.14 17.07 -5.76
N ARG A 61 19.37 15.83 -6.16
CA ARG A 61 18.38 14.74 -6.08
C ARG A 61 18.28 14.16 -4.67
N TRP A 62 19.39 14.11 -3.93
CA TRP A 62 19.46 13.56 -2.58
C TRP A 62 19.21 14.60 -1.49
N LEU A 63 19.36 15.88 -1.78
CA LEU A 63 19.14 16.96 -0.80
C LEU A 63 17.74 16.93 -0.16
N PRO A 64 16.61 16.80 -0.90
CA PRO A 64 15.28 16.77 -0.27
C PRO A 64 15.04 15.54 0.63
N PRO A 65 15.39 14.30 0.23
CA PRO A 65 15.22 13.17 1.11
C PRO A 65 16.19 13.18 2.31
N LEU A 66 17.41 13.70 2.15
CA LEU A 66 18.35 13.89 3.25
C LEU A 66 17.83 14.93 4.24
N PHE A 67 17.39 16.08 3.77
CA PHE A 67 16.80 17.11 4.61
C PHE A 67 15.57 16.56 5.37
N GLY A 68 14.65 15.88 4.68
CA GLY A 68 13.52 15.22 5.32
C GLY A 68 13.95 14.17 6.35
N GLY A 69 15.02 13.42 6.08
CA GLY A 69 15.60 12.45 7.02
C GLY A 69 16.17 13.12 8.26
N VAL A 70 16.93 14.20 8.10
CA VAL A 70 17.49 14.98 9.23
C VAL A 70 16.37 15.57 10.09
N VAL A 71 15.34 16.16 9.46
CA VAL A 71 14.18 16.70 10.18
C VAL A 71 13.44 15.59 10.94
N ALA A 72 13.24 14.42 10.32
CA ALA A 72 12.59 13.29 10.99
C ALA A 72 13.41 12.79 12.18
N LEU A 73 14.73 12.63 12.03
CA LEU A 73 15.62 12.22 13.12
C LEU A 73 15.64 13.26 14.25
N ALA A 74 15.67 14.54 13.91
CA ALA A 74 15.61 15.62 14.90
C ALA A 74 14.29 15.61 15.68
N LEU A 75 13.16 15.39 15.00
CA LEU A 75 11.84 15.28 15.62
C LEU A 75 11.74 14.03 16.51
N ILE A 76 12.23 12.88 16.05
CA ILE A 76 12.27 11.66 16.85
C ILE A 76 13.17 11.86 18.08
N PHE A 77 14.35 12.43 17.90
CA PHE A 77 15.26 12.73 19.00
C PHE A 77 14.63 13.71 20.01
N TRP A 78 14.00 14.77 19.53
CA TRP A 78 13.32 15.75 20.39
C TRP A 78 12.15 15.12 21.15
N LEU A 79 11.39 14.22 20.49
CA LEU A 79 10.23 13.55 21.07
C LEU A 79 10.61 12.53 22.14
N TYR A 80 11.78 11.89 22.02
CA TYR A 80 12.24 10.82 22.91
C TYR A 80 13.50 11.18 23.69
N ARG A 81 13.83 12.49 23.79
CA ARG A 81 15.03 12.95 24.50
C ARG A 81 15.00 12.62 26.01
N ASP A 82 13.81 12.56 26.60
CA ASP A 82 13.58 12.30 28.03
C ASP A 82 13.27 10.81 28.32
N LEU A 83 13.45 9.94 27.31
CA LEU A 83 13.18 8.50 27.42
C LEU A 83 14.10 7.81 28.42
N ASP A 84 13.50 7.13 29.40
CA ASP A 84 14.23 6.23 30.32
C ASP A 84 14.53 4.89 29.60
N PHE A 85 15.76 4.75 29.10
CA PHE A 85 16.22 3.52 28.45
C PHE A 85 16.14 2.29 29.36
N GLY A 86 16.28 2.46 30.70
CA GLY A 86 16.12 1.37 31.63
C GLY A 86 14.71 0.81 31.63
N ARG A 87 13.72 1.68 31.75
CA ARG A 87 12.30 1.32 31.67
C ARG A 87 11.91 0.76 30.33
N PHE A 88 12.41 1.35 29.24
CA PHE A 88 12.20 0.83 27.89
C PHE A 88 12.69 -0.61 27.72
N LEU A 89 13.92 -0.93 28.16
CA LEU A 89 14.48 -2.28 28.08
C LEU A 89 13.72 -3.28 28.98
N ILE A 90 13.28 -2.86 30.16
CA ILE A 90 12.43 -3.68 31.02
C ILE A 90 11.10 -3.98 30.33
N GLY A 91 10.46 -2.97 29.76
CA GLY A 91 9.22 -3.14 28.98
C GLY A 91 9.39 -4.08 27.79
N LEU A 92 10.50 -3.96 27.05
CA LEU A 92 10.83 -4.85 25.93
C LEU A 92 11.02 -6.30 26.38
N ARG A 93 11.73 -6.51 27.50
CA ARG A 93 11.99 -7.85 28.05
C ARG A 93 10.73 -8.52 28.59
N ASN A 94 9.82 -7.72 29.16
CA ASN A 94 8.58 -8.20 29.74
C ASN A 94 7.41 -8.26 28.73
N ALA A 95 7.65 -7.93 27.47
CA ALA A 95 6.62 -7.93 26.46
C ALA A 95 6.03 -9.34 26.23
N HIS A 96 4.71 -9.43 26.22
CA HIS A 96 4.00 -10.69 26.02
C HIS A 96 4.01 -11.12 24.55
N LEU A 97 4.85 -12.11 24.22
CA LEU A 97 4.97 -12.66 22.85
C LEU A 97 3.65 -13.10 22.23
N GLY A 98 2.72 -13.63 23.02
CA GLY A 98 1.40 -14.06 22.51
C GLY A 98 0.62 -12.90 21.84
N TRP A 99 0.67 -11.71 22.41
CA TRP A 99 0.03 -10.54 21.82
C TRP A 99 0.78 -9.99 20.59
N ILE A 100 2.11 -10.15 20.55
CA ILE A 100 2.91 -9.83 19.37
C ILE A 100 2.55 -10.76 18.20
N VAL A 101 2.30 -12.04 18.48
CA VAL A 101 1.80 -13.00 17.47
C VAL A 101 0.40 -12.59 16.98
N MET A 102 -0.50 -12.18 17.88
CA MET A 102 -1.82 -11.69 17.50
C MET A 102 -1.73 -10.42 16.64
N LEU A 103 -0.82 -9.51 16.97
CA LEU A 103 -0.50 -8.35 16.14
C LEU A 103 -0.05 -8.79 14.73
N ALA A 104 0.88 -9.73 14.65
CA ALA A 104 1.37 -10.28 13.39
C ALA A 104 0.25 -10.89 12.53
N LEU A 105 -0.61 -11.70 13.15
CA LEU A 105 -1.76 -12.32 12.48
C LEU A 105 -2.76 -11.28 11.96
N THR A 106 -3.05 -10.25 12.76
CA THR A 106 -4.00 -9.20 12.33
C THR A 106 -3.43 -8.31 11.23
N ILE A 107 -2.11 -8.05 11.20
CA ILE A 107 -1.43 -7.37 10.08
C ILE A 107 -1.62 -8.17 8.78
N LEU A 108 -1.40 -9.48 8.81
CA LEU A 108 -1.64 -10.33 7.63
C LEU A 108 -3.12 -10.39 7.24
N LEU A 109 -4.02 -10.48 8.23
CA LEU A 109 -5.46 -10.49 8.01
C LEU A 109 -5.94 -9.20 7.34
N GLU A 110 -5.39 -8.05 7.72
CA GLU A 110 -5.66 -6.77 7.03
C GLU A 110 -5.30 -6.85 5.55
N GLN A 111 -4.15 -7.45 5.19
CA GLN A 111 -3.77 -7.60 3.79
C GLN A 111 -4.71 -8.55 3.02
N VAL A 112 -5.17 -9.62 3.68
CA VAL A 112 -6.18 -10.52 3.10
C VAL A 112 -7.52 -9.78 2.90
N ALA A 113 -7.97 -8.99 3.87
CA ALA A 113 -9.18 -8.17 3.74
C ALA A 113 -9.07 -7.16 2.58
N ASN A 114 -7.91 -6.53 2.41
CA ASN A 114 -7.63 -5.64 1.28
C ASN A 114 -7.63 -6.41 -0.07
N GLY A 115 -7.05 -7.61 -0.11
CA GLY A 115 -7.09 -8.49 -1.28
C GLY A 115 -8.51 -8.94 -1.62
N TRP A 116 -9.30 -9.29 -0.61
CA TRP A 116 -10.70 -9.69 -0.76
C TRP A 116 -11.57 -8.53 -1.28
N LYS A 117 -11.40 -7.34 -0.75
CA LYS A 117 -12.05 -6.10 -1.25
C LYS A 117 -11.70 -5.88 -2.73
N TRP A 118 -10.43 -5.95 -3.08
CA TRP A 118 -9.99 -5.76 -4.47
C TRP A 118 -10.54 -6.83 -5.40
N ARG A 119 -10.67 -8.08 -4.95
CA ARG A 119 -11.36 -9.14 -5.69
C ARG A 119 -12.80 -8.76 -6.05
N GLN A 120 -13.55 -8.15 -5.12
CA GLN A 120 -14.92 -7.74 -5.38
C GLN A 120 -14.99 -6.66 -6.47
N ILE A 121 -14.05 -5.72 -6.48
CA ILE A 121 -13.98 -4.67 -7.51
C ILE A 121 -13.62 -5.27 -8.88
N LEU A 122 -12.68 -6.23 -8.92
CA LEU A 122 -12.20 -6.84 -10.15
C LEU A 122 -13.14 -7.92 -10.69
N HIS A 123 -14.14 -8.35 -9.91
CA HIS A 123 -15.00 -9.49 -10.20
C HIS A 123 -15.68 -9.43 -11.58
N ASP A 124 -16.18 -8.27 -11.96
CA ASP A 124 -16.91 -8.09 -13.23
C ASP A 124 -15.96 -7.98 -14.44
N VAL A 125 -14.65 -7.82 -14.20
CA VAL A 125 -13.62 -7.89 -15.25
C VAL A 125 -13.13 -9.33 -15.39
N LYS A 126 -12.66 -9.91 -14.28
CA LYS A 126 -12.24 -11.31 -14.17
C LYS A 126 -12.25 -11.76 -12.71
N PRO A 127 -12.85 -12.92 -12.38
CA PRO A 127 -12.82 -13.45 -11.02
C PRO A 127 -11.42 -13.99 -10.69
N VAL A 128 -10.62 -13.21 -9.95
CA VAL A 128 -9.27 -13.59 -9.51
C VAL A 128 -9.32 -14.07 -8.05
N PRO A 129 -8.59 -15.15 -7.67
CA PRO A 129 -8.53 -15.62 -6.29
C PRO A 129 -7.97 -14.54 -5.33
N THR A 130 -8.57 -14.43 -4.12
CA THR A 130 -8.16 -13.44 -3.11
C THR A 130 -6.68 -13.52 -2.78
N LEU A 131 -6.12 -14.73 -2.60
CA LEU A 131 -4.72 -14.92 -2.23
C LEU A 131 -3.75 -14.40 -3.29
N ARG A 132 -4.09 -14.51 -4.59
CA ARG A 132 -3.27 -13.93 -5.67
C ARG A 132 -3.24 -12.40 -5.59
N LEU A 133 -4.41 -11.80 -5.33
CA LEU A 133 -4.51 -10.34 -5.16
C LEU A 133 -3.79 -9.87 -3.91
N THR A 134 -3.89 -10.61 -2.80
CA THR A 134 -3.13 -10.35 -1.57
C THR A 134 -1.63 -10.44 -1.82
N GLY A 135 -1.17 -11.49 -2.52
CA GLY A 135 0.23 -11.64 -2.90
C GLY A 135 0.72 -10.47 -3.76
N ALA A 136 -0.07 -10.02 -4.72
CA ALA A 136 0.26 -8.86 -5.55
C ALA A 136 0.29 -7.54 -4.74
N LEU A 137 -0.59 -7.38 -3.75
CA LEU A 137 -0.55 -6.24 -2.82
C LEU A 137 0.76 -6.23 -2.03
N LEU A 138 1.13 -7.35 -1.43
CA LEU A 138 2.37 -7.52 -0.67
C LEU A 138 3.60 -7.29 -1.56
N ALA A 139 3.62 -7.87 -2.77
CA ALA A 139 4.66 -7.63 -3.77
C ALA A 139 4.83 -6.13 -4.10
N GLY A 140 3.72 -5.42 -4.26
CA GLY A 140 3.74 -3.97 -4.46
C GLY A 140 4.36 -3.21 -3.28
N TYR A 141 4.09 -3.62 -2.04
CA TYR A 141 4.71 -3.01 -0.87
C TYR A 141 6.21 -3.33 -0.78
N GLY A 142 6.62 -4.57 -1.08
CA GLY A 142 8.03 -4.95 -1.18
C GLY A 142 8.77 -4.14 -2.23
N ALA A 143 8.19 -3.97 -3.41
CA ALA A 143 8.77 -3.15 -4.48
C ALA A 143 8.92 -1.67 -4.09
N ASN A 144 8.02 -1.14 -3.28
CA ASN A 144 8.07 0.26 -2.84
C ASN A 144 9.23 0.56 -1.89
N VAL A 145 9.77 -0.46 -1.21
CA VAL A 145 11.00 -0.33 -0.41
C VAL A 145 12.24 -0.31 -1.29
N LEU A 146 12.26 -1.13 -2.34
CA LEU A 146 13.36 -1.14 -3.30
C LEU A 146 13.43 0.15 -4.12
N VAL A 147 12.28 0.72 -4.46
CA VAL A 147 12.17 1.95 -5.25
C VAL A 147 11.15 2.90 -4.57
N PRO A 148 11.62 3.84 -3.74
CA PRO A 148 10.74 4.68 -2.90
C PRO A 148 10.00 5.79 -3.69
N LEU A 149 9.57 5.50 -4.90
CA LEU A 149 8.84 6.42 -5.79
C LEU A 149 7.31 6.21 -5.80
N GLY A 150 6.79 5.40 -4.86
CA GLY A 150 5.35 5.10 -4.84
C GLY A 150 4.89 4.16 -5.96
N ILE A 151 5.78 3.29 -6.46
CA ILE A 151 5.52 2.38 -7.58
C ILE A 151 4.61 1.19 -7.22
N SER A 152 4.28 1.01 -5.95
CA SER A 152 3.45 -0.10 -5.48
C SER A 152 2.17 -0.33 -6.33
N PRO A 153 1.37 0.69 -6.69
CA PRO A 153 0.20 0.47 -7.54
C PRO A 153 0.55 -0.07 -8.92
N LEU A 154 1.67 0.35 -9.50
CA LEU A 154 2.11 -0.10 -10.82
C LEU A 154 2.55 -1.56 -10.78
N VAL A 155 3.40 -1.92 -9.80
CA VAL A 155 3.96 -3.29 -9.67
C VAL A 155 2.84 -4.31 -9.43
N ARG A 156 1.92 -4.05 -8.49
CA ARG A 156 0.82 -4.99 -8.22
C ARG A 156 -0.14 -5.12 -9.40
N SER A 157 -0.40 -4.01 -10.11
CA SER A 157 -1.27 -4.04 -11.30
C SER A 157 -0.63 -4.78 -12.46
N TRP A 158 0.67 -4.58 -12.67
CA TRP A 158 1.43 -5.31 -13.66
C TRP A 158 1.46 -6.81 -13.36
N LEU A 159 1.71 -7.18 -12.09
CA LEU A 159 1.79 -8.58 -11.70
C LEU A 159 0.47 -9.32 -11.98
N ILE A 160 -0.66 -8.73 -11.58
CA ILE A 160 -1.98 -9.33 -11.86
C ILE A 160 -2.31 -9.31 -13.35
N ALA A 161 -2.00 -8.22 -14.06
CA ALA A 161 -2.22 -8.14 -15.50
C ALA A 161 -1.47 -9.26 -16.25
N ARG A 162 -0.22 -9.54 -15.85
CA ARG A 162 0.60 -10.61 -16.44
C ARG A 162 0.11 -12.02 -16.07
N ILE A 163 -0.25 -12.25 -14.79
CA ILE A 163 -0.70 -13.59 -14.33
C ILE A 163 -2.06 -13.94 -14.92
N GLU A 164 -2.93 -12.97 -15.03
CA GLU A 164 -4.34 -13.17 -15.40
C GLU A 164 -4.63 -12.79 -16.86
N ASP A 165 -3.62 -12.45 -17.64
CA ASP A 165 -3.76 -11.97 -19.05
C ASP A 165 -4.79 -10.84 -19.18
N LEU A 166 -4.61 -9.78 -18.39
CA LEU A 166 -5.46 -8.60 -18.36
C LEU A 166 -4.67 -7.37 -18.85
N LYS A 167 -5.40 -6.38 -19.37
CA LYS A 167 -4.78 -5.08 -19.71
C LYS A 167 -4.31 -4.38 -18.43
N MET A 168 -3.03 -4.01 -18.36
CA MET A 168 -2.43 -3.36 -17.20
C MET A 168 -3.19 -2.09 -16.77
N GLY A 169 -3.64 -1.26 -17.74
CA GLY A 169 -4.40 -0.04 -17.45
C GLY A 169 -5.71 -0.34 -16.73
N THR A 170 -6.43 -1.39 -17.14
CA THR A 170 -7.66 -1.84 -16.49
C THR A 170 -7.41 -2.23 -15.03
N VAL A 171 -6.38 -3.05 -14.77
CA VAL A 171 -6.03 -3.47 -13.40
C VAL A 171 -5.56 -2.29 -12.55
N LEU A 172 -4.78 -1.38 -13.14
CA LEU A 172 -4.32 -0.16 -12.46
C LEU A 172 -5.49 0.72 -12.02
N THR A 173 -6.47 0.89 -12.90
CA THR A 173 -7.65 1.70 -12.57
C THR A 173 -8.47 1.08 -11.43
N THR A 174 -8.69 -0.25 -11.43
CA THR A 174 -9.36 -0.92 -10.29
C THR A 174 -8.60 -0.74 -8.98
N THR A 175 -7.28 -0.69 -9.04
CA THR A 175 -6.39 -0.39 -7.90
C THR A 175 -6.60 1.03 -7.38
N ILE A 176 -6.77 2.01 -8.28
CA ILE A 176 -7.04 3.42 -7.93
C ILE A 176 -8.44 3.56 -7.32
N VAL A 177 -9.45 2.91 -7.91
CA VAL A 177 -10.81 2.85 -7.34
C VAL A 177 -10.79 2.31 -5.91
N ALA A 178 -10.08 1.19 -5.67
CA ALA A 178 -9.94 0.62 -4.34
C ALA A 178 -9.33 1.62 -3.34
N ARG A 179 -8.33 2.40 -3.76
CA ARG A 179 -7.70 3.45 -2.94
C ARG A 179 -8.64 4.59 -2.59
N PHE A 180 -9.47 5.01 -3.54
CA PHE A 180 -10.43 6.08 -3.28
C PHE A 180 -11.52 5.64 -2.32
N ILE A 181 -11.99 4.40 -2.43
CA ILE A 181 -12.93 3.80 -1.46
C ILE A 181 -12.31 3.76 -0.06
N ASP A 182 -11.03 3.36 0.06
CA ASP A 182 -10.31 3.38 1.34
C ASP A 182 -10.23 4.79 1.93
N GLY A 183 -10.01 5.81 1.09
CA GLY A 183 -10.00 7.20 1.50
C GLY A 183 -11.36 7.67 2.01
N VAL A 184 -12.45 7.32 1.33
CA VAL A 184 -13.82 7.64 1.77
C VAL A 184 -14.15 6.97 3.10
N VAL A 185 -13.86 5.66 3.23
CA VAL A 185 -14.12 4.91 4.48
C VAL A 185 -13.26 5.47 5.62
N PHE A 186 -11.99 5.81 5.35
CA PHE A 186 -11.13 6.45 6.34
C PHE A 186 -11.68 7.80 6.81
N ALA A 187 -12.23 8.61 5.90
CA ALA A 187 -12.89 9.87 6.23
C ALA A 187 -14.11 9.67 7.14
N LEU A 188 -14.91 8.61 6.90
CA LEU A 188 -16.04 8.26 7.77
C LEU A 188 -15.56 7.90 9.19
N PHE A 189 -14.47 7.14 9.33
CA PHE A 189 -13.87 6.86 10.65
C PHE A 189 -13.36 8.13 11.33
N ALA A 190 -12.73 9.05 10.56
CA ALA A 190 -12.31 10.35 11.11
C ALA A 190 -13.48 11.18 11.60
N GLY A 191 -14.57 11.22 10.83
CA GLY A 191 -15.83 11.86 11.27
C GLY A 191 -16.41 11.22 12.52
N LEU A 192 -16.44 9.88 12.58
CA LEU A 192 -16.92 9.15 13.76
C LEU A 192 -16.10 9.49 15.02
N VAL A 193 -14.77 9.52 14.89
CA VAL A 193 -13.85 9.88 15.98
C VAL A 193 -14.09 11.32 16.43
N ALA A 194 -14.22 12.26 15.49
CA ALA A 194 -14.47 13.67 15.81
C ALA A 194 -15.85 13.88 16.50
N MET A 195 -16.89 13.16 16.06
CA MET A 195 -18.25 13.29 16.63
C MET A 195 -18.40 12.64 17.99
N ALA A 196 -17.53 11.72 18.36
CA ALA A 196 -17.64 11.01 19.64
C ALA A 196 -17.33 11.88 20.86
N GLY A 197 -16.78 13.08 20.69
CA GLY A 197 -16.48 14.02 21.76
C GLY A 197 -15.51 13.49 22.84
N LYS A 198 -14.77 12.42 22.52
CA LYS A 198 -13.81 11.75 23.41
C LYS A 198 -12.36 11.99 22.99
N VAL A 199 -12.15 12.95 22.10
CA VAL A 199 -10.80 13.34 21.69
C VAL A 199 -10.13 14.08 22.85
N PRO A 200 -8.87 13.79 23.21
CA PRO A 200 -8.17 14.48 24.27
C PRO A 200 -8.22 16.00 24.06
N GLN A 201 -8.76 16.72 25.06
CA GLN A 201 -8.92 18.16 24.96
C GLN A 201 -7.59 18.87 25.18
N ILE A 202 -6.90 19.19 24.10
CA ILE A 202 -5.74 20.06 24.11
C ILE A 202 -6.15 21.34 23.38
N GLY A 203 -6.52 22.36 24.17
CA GLY A 203 -6.78 23.68 23.62
C GLY A 203 -7.98 23.80 22.66
N GLY A 204 -9.06 23.04 22.86
CA GLY A 204 -10.40 23.30 22.29
C GLY A 204 -10.62 23.03 20.80
N ASN A 205 -9.58 22.77 19.98
CA ASN A 205 -9.70 22.75 18.52
C ASN A 205 -9.32 21.43 17.81
N LEU A 206 -8.90 20.38 18.56
CA LEU A 206 -8.45 19.14 17.94
C LEU A 206 -9.63 18.37 17.30
N GLU A 207 -10.77 18.33 17.95
CA GLU A 207 -12.00 17.72 17.42
C GLU A 207 -12.43 18.41 16.13
N PHE A 208 -12.46 19.74 16.14
CA PHE A 208 -12.77 20.53 14.96
C PHE A 208 -11.73 20.28 13.84
N GLY A 209 -10.44 20.25 14.18
CA GLY A 209 -9.36 19.93 13.22
C GLY A 209 -9.53 18.55 12.57
N LEU A 210 -9.87 17.51 13.36
CA LEU A 210 -10.13 16.17 12.84
C LEU A 210 -11.43 16.13 12.00
N ALA A 211 -12.47 16.82 12.40
CA ALA A 211 -13.70 16.92 11.63
C ALA A 211 -13.46 17.58 10.28
N VAL A 212 -12.73 18.70 10.25
CA VAL A 212 -12.37 19.40 9.02
C VAL A 212 -11.47 18.54 8.14
N ALA A 213 -10.45 17.91 8.70
CA ALA A 213 -9.56 17.00 7.96
C ALA A 213 -10.32 15.80 7.39
N GLY A 214 -11.26 15.22 8.16
CA GLY A 214 -12.17 14.16 7.71
C GLY A 214 -13.07 14.62 6.58
N ALA A 215 -13.70 15.79 6.71
CA ALA A 215 -14.56 16.36 5.68
C ALA A 215 -13.79 16.67 4.39
N LEU A 216 -12.61 17.28 4.48
CA LEU A 216 -11.75 17.53 3.32
C LEU A 216 -11.32 16.23 2.64
N ASN A 217 -10.94 15.21 3.41
CA ASN A 217 -10.58 13.91 2.89
C ASN A 217 -11.78 13.23 2.20
N PHE A 218 -12.99 13.33 2.78
CA PHE A 218 -14.21 12.82 2.18
C PHE A 218 -14.54 13.50 0.86
N VAL A 219 -14.49 14.84 0.82
CA VAL A 219 -14.73 15.62 -0.41
C VAL A 219 -13.68 15.29 -1.46
N LEU A 220 -12.40 15.18 -1.08
CA LEU A 220 -11.33 14.86 -2.01
C LEU A 220 -11.52 13.45 -2.62
N PHE A 221 -11.58 12.41 -1.80
CA PHE A 221 -11.64 11.03 -2.30
C PHE A 221 -13.02 10.69 -2.87
N GLY A 222 -14.08 11.17 -2.25
CA GLY A 222 -15.45 11.02 -2.76
C GLY A 222 -15.64 11.77 -4.08
N GLY A 223 -15.14 13.00 -4.16
CA GLY A 223 -15.13 13.81 -5.37
C GLY A 223 -14.32 13.17 -6.50
N LEU A 224 -13.11 12.66 -6.20
CA LEU A 224 -12.29 11.94 -7.18
C LEU A 224 -12.98 10.65 -7.64
N LEU A 225 -13.57 9.89 -6.73
CA LEU A 225 -14.33 8.68 -7.06
C LEU A 225 -15.52 9.01 -7.94
N TRP A 226 -16.33 10.02 -7.57
CA TRP A 226 -17.44 10.51 -8.37
C TRP A 226 -16.99 10.98 -9.74
N ALA A 227 -15.91 11.76 -9.80
CA ALA A 227 -15.33 12.23 -11.05
C ALA A 227 -14.91 11.06 -11.96
N MET A 228 -14.24 10.03 -11.42
CA MET A 228 -13.85 8.85 -12.19
C MET A 228 -15.08 8.20 -12.86
N PHE A 229 -16.17 7.98 -12.11
CA PHE A 229 -17.39 7.37 -12.67
C PHE A 229 -18.12 8.31 -13.63
N ARG A 230 -18.17 9.61 -13.34
CA ARG A 230 -18.81 10.62 -14.19
C ARG A 230 -18.04 10.85 -15.48
N PHE A 231 -16.71 10.95 -15.39
CA PHE A 231 -15.84 11.16 -16.54
C PHE A 231 -15.65 9.91 -17.39
N ARG A 232 -15.92 8.71 -16.87
CA ARG A 232 -15.94 7.50 -17.70
C ARG A 232 -16.79 7.68 -18.95
N THR A 233 -17.98 8.26 -18.83
CA THR A 233 -18.88 8.53 -19.95
C THR A 233 -18.35 9.62 -20.87
N LEU A 234 -17.67 10.63 -20.31
CA LEU A 234 -17.06 11.71 -21.06
C LEU A 234 -15.78 11.26 -21.77
N PHE A 235 -14.94 10.45 -21.11
CA PHE A 235 -13.72 9.88 -21.70
C PHE A 235 -14.01 8.81 -22.76
N ALA A 236 -15.18 8.18 -22.71
CA ALA A 236 -15.65 7.30 -23.79
C ALA A 236 -16.06 8.08 -25.06
N GLN A 237 -16.34 9.38 -24.93
CA GLN A 237 -16.63 10.25 -26.09
C GLN A 237 -15.31 10.84 -26.61
N ASP A 238 -15.17 10.87 -27.96
CA ASP A 238 -13.96 11.37 -28.61
C ASP A 238 -13.90 12.91 -28.64
N GLY A 239 -13.89 13.52 -27.43
CA GLY A 239 -13.72 14.97 -27.29
C GLY A 239 -12.27 15.40 -27.59
N PRO A 240 -12.05 16.47 -28.38
CA PRO A 240 -10.71 16.88 -28.83
C PRO A 240 -9.78 17.26 -27.69
N LEU A 241 -10.28 17.82 -26.59
CA LEU A 241 -9.49 18.17 -25.40
C LEU A 241 -9.03 16.92 -24.62
N ILE A 242 -9.92 15.95 -24.52
CA ILE A 242 -9.67 14.69 -23.80
C ILE A 242 -8.62 13.87 -24.56
N CYS A 243 -8.76 13.77 -25.87
CA CYS A 243 -7.78 13.08 -26.72
C CYS A 243 -6.40 13.75 -26.58
N ARG A 244 -6.30 15.07 -26.63
CA ARG A 244 -5.04 15.80 -26.46
C ARG A 244 -4.39 15.56 -25.09
N LEU A 245 -5.19 15.52 -24.02
CA LEU A 245 -4.69 15.24 -22.67
C LEU A 245 -4.11 13.82 -22.56
N PHE A 246 -4.85 12.83 -23.09
CA PHE A 246 -4.37 11.45 -23.09
C PHE A 246 -3.17 11.24 -24.00
N ASP A 247 -3.12 11.90 -25.15
CA ASP A 247 -1.96 11.86 -26.04
C ASP A 247 -0.73 12.53 -25.40
N TRP A 248 -0.93 13.61 -24.65
CA TRP A 248 0.14 14.25 -23.88
C TRP A 248 0.67 13.34 -22.78
N VAL A 249 -0.22 12.71 -22.00
CA VAL A 249 0.16 11.72 -20.97
C VAL A 249 0.80 10.49 -21.61
N ALA A 250 0.23 9.99 -22.71
CA ALA A 250 0.73 8.82 -23.41
C ALA A 250 2.12 9.04 -24.01
N LYS A 251 2.45 10.26 -24.48
CA LYS A 251 3.81 10.63 -24.90
C LYS A 251 4.83 10.46 -23.77
N TRP A 252 4.44 10.76 -22.53
CA TRP A 252 5.29 10.55 -21.35
C TRP A 252 5.61 9.07 -21.13
N PHE A 253 4.66 8.18 -21.43
CA PHE A 253 4.79 6.73 -21.28
C PHE A 253 5.14 6.03 -22.60
N ARG A 254 5.42 6.76 -23.69
CA ARG A 254 5.62 6.23 -25.04
C ARG A 254 4.54 5.20 -25.45
N ALA A 255 3.30 5.43 -25.02
CA ALA A 255 2.15 4.59 -25.26
C ALA A 255 1.21 5.24 -26.29
N ASN A 256 0.30 4.44 -26.86
CA ASN A 256 -0.76 4.97 -27.71
C ASN A 256 -1.85 5.59 -26.79
N GLY A 257 -2.16 6.89 -26.99
CA GLY A 257 -3.13 7.62 -26.18
C GLY A 257 -4.53 7.01 -26.21
N ALA A 258 -5.00 6.53 -27.36
CA ALA A 258 -6.29 5.88 -27.51
C ALA A 258 -6.35 4.53 -26.79
N ALA A 259 -5.29 3.71 -26.87
CA ALA A 259 -5.19 2.44 -26.18
C ALA A 259 -5.09 2.62 -24.65
N LEU A 260 -4.33 3.63 -24.18
CA LEU A 260 -4.24 3.99 -22.76
C LEU A 260 -5.61 4.44 -22.25
N ARG A 261 -6.29 5.35 -22.96
CA ARG A 261 -7.63 5.82 -22.62
C ARG A 261 -8.62 4.66 -22.51
N GLY A 262 -8.68 3.80 -23.53
CA GLY A 262 -9.57 2.63 -23.55
C GLY A 262 -9.33 1.72 -22.35
N SER A 263 -8.06 1.34 -22.07
CA SER A 263 -7.73 0.45 -20.95
C SER A 263 -7.99 1.07 -19.58
N LEU A 264 -7.84 2.39 -19.42
CA LEU A 264 -8.20 3.08 -18.19
C LEU A 264 -9.71 3.17 -18.00
N CYS A 265 -10.47 3.48 -19.06
CA CYS A 265 -11.93 3.50 -19.01
C CYS A 265 -12.52 2.12 -18.73
N ASP A 266 -11.96 1.06 -19.30
CA ASP A 266 -12.36 -0.34 -19.03
C ASP A 266 -12.16 -0.72 -17.55
N GLY A 267 -11.21 -0.09 -16.86
CA GLY A 267 -10.92 -0.35 -15.45
C GLY A 267 -11.75 0.46 -14.45
N VAL A 268 -12.50 1.49 -14.91
CA VAL A 268 -13.45 2.20 -14.05
C VAL A 268 -14.71 1.35 -13.92
N VAL A 269 -14.61 0.29 -13.13
CA VAL A 269 -15.68 -0.69 -12.91
C VAL A 269 -16.19 -0.56 -11.49
N TRP A 270 -17.51 -0.49 -11.37
CA TRP A 270 -18.22 -0.71 -10.12
C TRP A 270 -19.01 -2.00 -10.23
N PRO A 271 -18.94 -2.92 -9.27
CA PRO A 271 -19.64 -4.19 -9.35
C PRO A 271 -21.14 -4.00 -9.61
N LYS A 272 -21.69 -4.73 -10.58
CA LYS A 272 -23.10 -4.65 -10.93
C LYS A 272 -24.01 -5.26 -9.86
N ALA A 273 -23.59 -6.37 -9.28
CA ALA A 273 -24.34 -7.07 -8.26
C ALA A 273 -24.25 -6.37 -6.91
N ARG A 274 -25.38 -6.05 -6.27
CA ARG A 274 -25.44 -5.41 -4.94
C ARG A 274 -24.61 -6.13 -3.88
N ARG A 275 -24.55 -7.47 -3.94
CA ARG A 275 -23.73 -8.27 -3.05
C ARG A 275 -22.24 -7.88 -3.12
N HIS A 276 -21.69 -7.74 -4.32
CA HIS A 276 -20.29 -7.35 -4.49
C HIS A 276 -20.05 -5.88 -4.07
N GLN A 277 -21.02 -4.99 -4.31
CA GLN A 277 -20.95 -3.60 -3.84
C GLN A 277 -20.87 -3.54 -2.29
N LEU A 278 -21.76 -4.27 -1.59
CA LEU A 278 -21.72 -4.38 -0.15
C LEU A 278 -20.42 -5.00 0.35
N ASN A 279 -19.93 -6.05 -0.31
CA ASN A 279 -18.68 -6.70 0.04
C ASN A 279 -17.46 -5.78 -0.13
N VAL A 280 -17.47 -4.86 -1.10
CA VAL A 280 -16.42 -3.83 -1.24
C VAL A 280 -16.40 -2.90 -0.02
N LEU A 281 -17.57 -2.41 0.39
CA LEU A 281 -17.70 -1.54 1.57
C LEU A 281 -17.34 -2.29 2.85
N LEU A 282 -17.87 -3.49 3.05
CA LEU A 282 -17.55 -4.34 4.20
C LEU A 282 -16.07 -4.65 4.27
N GLY A 283 -15.42 -4.95 3.15
CA GLY A 283 -13.99 -5.20 3.10
C GLY A 283 -13.15 -3.96 3.43
N ALA A 284 -13.60 -2.77 3.00
CA ALA A 284 -12.92 -1.53 3.34
C ALA A 284 -13.09 -1.18 4.83
N ILE A 285 -14.28 -1.35 5.39
CA ILE A 285 -14.56 -1.14 6.82
C ILE A 285 -13.79 -2.16 7.65
N ALA A 286 -13.86 -3.45 7.29
CA ALA A 286 -13.15 -4.52 8.00
C ALA A 286 -11.64 -4.28 8.03
N ALA A 287 -11.03 -3.89 6.91
CA ALA A 287 -9.60 -3.57 6.86
C ALA A 287 -9.24 -2.43 7.83
N LYS A 288 -10.07 -1.40 7.97
CA LYS A 288 -9.84 -0.29 8.92
C LYS A 288 -10.03 -0.73 10.37
N LEU A 289 -11.07 -1.50 10.67
CA LEU A 289 -11.27 -2.04 12.02
C LEU A 289 -10.12 -2.97 12.42
N ILE A 290 -9.67 -3.85 11.52
CA ILE A 290 -8.50 -4.71 11.77
C ILE A 290 -7.25 -3.84 11.99
N SER A 291 -7.04 -2.79 11.21
CA SER A 291 -5.92 -1.86 11.40
C SER A 291 -5.94 -1.17 12.77
N ALA A 292 -7.12 -0.82 13.30
CA ALA A 292 -7.25 -0.29 14.65
C ALA A 292 -6.85 -1.33 15.73
N THR A 293 -7.14 -2.62 15.52
CA THR A 293 -6.76 -3.68 16.46
C THR A 293 -5.24 -3.89 16.57
N HIS A 294 -4.44 -3.42 15.60
CA HIS A 294 -2.98 -3.47 15.74
C HIS A 294 -2.50 -2.73 16.99
N TYR A 295 -3.12 -1.59 17.29
CA TYR A 295 -2.79 -0.84 18.51
C TYR A 295 -3.28 -1.55 19.78
N VAL A 296 -4.41 -2.31 19.70
CA VAL A 296 -4.89 -3.14 20.82
C VAL A 296 -3.84 -4.20 21.19
N TRP A 297 -3.40 -4.97 20.19
CA TRP A 297 -2.46 -6.06 20.43
C TRP A 297 -1.08 -5.54 20.83
N ALA A 298 -0.62 -4.45 20.24
CA ALA A 298 0.62 -3.78 20.63
C ALA A 298 0.53 -3.27 22.08
N GLY A 299 -0.61 -2.70 22.49
CA GLY A 299 -0.86 -2.23 23.85
C GLY A 299 -0.85 -3.38 24.85
N LEU A 300 -1.63 -4.45 24.57
CA LEU A 300 -1.66 -5.64 25.44
C LEU A 300 -0.29 -6.29 25.59
N ALA A 301 0.57 -6.22 24.55
CA ALA A 301 1.93 -6.75 24.62
C ALA A 301 2.80 -6.03 25.67
N VAL A 302 2.54 -4.75 25.93
CA VAL A 302 3.31 -3.93 26.90
C VAL A 302 2.48 -3.54 28.14
N GLY A 303 1.30 -4.14 28.32
CA GLY A 303 0.43 -3.90 29.47
C GLY A 303 -0.38 -2.60 29.43
N VAL A 304 -0.55 -1.99 28.26
CA VAL A 304 -1.38 -0.80 28.04
C VAL A 304 -2.76 -1.20 27.55
N VAL A 305 -3.79 -0.77 28.27
CA VAL A 305 -5.20 -0.97 27.89
C VAL A 305 -5.86 0.40 27.77
N LEU A 306 -6.37 0.72 26.57
CA LEU A 306 -7.06 1.96 26.27
C LEU A 306 -8.55 1.67 26.04
N ALA A 307 -9.38 2.71 26.02
CA ALA A 307 -10.77 2.56 25.62
C ALA A 307 -10.85 2.22 24.11
N PRO A 308 -11.89 1.47 23.65
CA PRO A 308 -12.00 1.08 22.24
C PRO A 308 -11.95 2.26 21.26
N PHE A 309 -12.41 3.41 21.69
CA PHE A 309 -12.42 4.64 20.89
C PHE A 309 -11.03 5.24 20.73
N ASP A 310 -10.15 5.09 21.73
CA ASP A 310 -8.78 5.61 21.66
C ASP A 310 -7.96 4.86 20.60
N TYR A 311 -8.22 3.58 20.41
CA TYR A 311 -7.58 2.82 19.33
C TYR A 311 -8.00 3.28 17.93
N LEU A 312 -9.29 3.68 17.76
CA LEU A 312 -9.74 4.29 16.52
C LEU A 312 -9.11 5.67 16.32
N PHE A 313 -9.00 6.47 17.38
CA PHE A 313 -8.31 7.74 17.35
C PHE A 313 -6.85 7.58 16.94
N LEU A 314 -6.11 6.63 17.54
CA LEU A 314 -4.72 6.33 17.18
C LEU A 314 -4.61 5.99 15.69
N MET A 315 -5.47 5.11 15.16
CA MET A 315 -5.49 4.74 13.75
C MET A 315 -5.72 5.96 12.84
N VAL A 316 -6.71 6.80 13.18
CA VAL A 316 -7.07 7.97 12.38
C VAL A 316 -5.97 9.02 12.42
N PHE A 317 -5.45 9.34 13.61
CA PHE A 317 -4.43 10.37 13.78
C PHE A 317 -3.10 9.97 13.12
N ALA A 318 -2.64 8.73 13.32
CA ALA A 318 -1.45 8.21 12.65
C ALA A 318 -1.62 8.17 11.12
N GLY A 319 -2.82 7.82 10.65
CA GLY A 319 -3.16 7.82 9.23
C GLY A 319 -3.08 9.22 8.59
N PHE A 320 -3.65 10.24 9.22
CA PHE A 320 -3.52 11.64 8.76
C PHE A 320 -2.08 12.12 8.78
N SER A 321 -1.34 11.82 9.86
CA SER A 321 0.07 12.19 9.96
C SER A 321 0.90 11.55 8.85
N MET A 322 0.63 10.28 8.51
CA MET A 322 1.29 9.60 7.40
C MET A 322 0.98 10.26 6.04
N VAL A 323 -0.24 10.75 5.82
CA VAL A 323 -0.62 11.48 4.60
C VAL A 323 0.07 12.83 4.58
N LEU A 324 -0.01 13.60 5.65
CA LEU A 324 0.57 14.94 5.75
C LEU A 324 2.09 14.93 5.52
N THR A 325 2.81 14.01 6.18
CA THR A 325 4.26 13.90 6.05
C THR A 325 4.72 13.45 4.66
N ARG A 326 3.88 12.72 3.91
CA ARG A 326 4.14 12.43 2.49
C ARG A 326 4.12 13.69 1.63
N PHE A 327 3.20 14.61 1.85
CA PHE A 327 3.18 15.89 1.13
C PHE A 327 4.43 16.72 1.42
N VAL A 328 4.87 16.78 2.68
CA VAL A 328 6.07 17.51 3.11
C VAL A 328 7.36 16.73 2.84
N ARG A 329 7.25 15.46 2.39
CA ARG A 329 8.37 14.52 2.15
C ARG A 329 9.22 14.25 3.40
N VAL A 330 8.62 14.31 4.57
CA VAL A 330 9.26 13.94 5.84
C VAL A 330 9.07 12.43 6.06
N PRO A 331 10.14 11.63 6.14
CA PRO A 331 10.02 10.22 6.49
C PRO A 331 9.59 10.05 7.95
N GLY A 332 9.03 8.90 8.29
CA GLY A 332 8.66 8.60 9.68
C GLY A 332 7.31 9.17 10.14
N GLY A 333 6.45 9.64 9.23
CA GLY A 333 5.15 10.21 9.57
C GLY A 333 4.25 9.31 10.41
N PHE A 334 4.34 7.99 10.23
CA PHE A 334 3.64 7.03 11.08
C PHE A 334 4.17 7.09 12.54
N VAL A 335 5.49 7.10 12.72
CA VAL A 335 6.12 7.12 14.05
C VAL A 335 5.79 8.44 14.76
N ILE A 336 6.00 9.57 14.10
CA ILE A 336 5.73 10.90 14.65
C ILE A 336 4.25 11.05 15.01
N GLY A 337 3.36 10.69 14.10
CA GLY A 337 1.92 10.80 14.33
C GLY A 337 1.43 9.88 15.45
N SER A 338 1.88 8.63 15.48
CA SER A 338 1.53 7.71 16.55
C SER A 338 2.06 8.20 17.90
N ALA A 339 3.29 8.68 17.99
CA ALA A 339 3.88 9.20 19.22
C ALA A 339 3.11 10.42 19.76
N LEU A 340 2.78 11.36 18.87
CA LEU A 340 1.93 12.49 19.26
C LEU A 340 0.55 12.03 19.75
N ALA A 341 -0.09 11.08 19.06
CA ALA A 341 -1.39 10.56 19.46
C ALA A 341 -1.33 9.84 20.82
N PHE A 342 -0.29 9.08 21.11
CA PHE A 342 -0.10 8.44 22.40
C PHE A 342 0.14 9.45 23.53
N ASN A 343 0.93 10.49 23.27
CA ASN A 343 1.14 11.58 24.21
C ASN A 343 -0.19 12.27 24.56
N LEU A 344 -1.03 12.53 23.57
CA LEU A 344 -2.38 13.09 23.74
C LEU A 344 -3.28 12.21 24.62
N LEU A 345 -3.11 10.89 24.57
CA LEU A 345 -3.85 9.94 25.40
C LEU A 345 -3.21 9.70 26.79
N GLY A 346 -2.11 10.39 27.11
CA GLY A 346 -1.40 10.25 28.38
C GLY A 346 -0.70 8.90 28.56
N VAL A 347 -0.39 8.21 27.45
CA VAL A 347 0.37 6.95 27.51
C VAL A 347 1.83 7.26 27.81
N PRO A 348 2.48 6.56 28.77
CA PRO A 348 3.90 6.76 29.06
C PRO A 348 4.78 6.56 27.81
N GLU A 349 5.80 7.40 27.66
CA GLU A 349 6.61 7.48 26.42
C GLU A 349 7.29 6.16 26.08
N GLU A 350 7.79 5.41 27.08
CA GLU A 350 8.45 4.14 26.90
C GLU A 350 7.49 3.07 26.34
N GLN A 351 6.26 3.03 26.86
CA GLN A 351 5.22 2.09 26.39
C GLN A 351 4.72 2.49 25.01
N ALA A 352 4.51 3.78 24.76
CA ALA A 352 4.13 4.31 23.47
C ALA A 352 5.16 3.96 22.39
N LEU A 353 6.46 4.13 22.69
CA LEU A 353 7.54 3.78 21.78
C LEU A 353 7.58 2.28 21.47
N LEU A 354 7.39 1.42 22.49
CA LEU A 354 7.32 -0.03 22.29
C LEU A 354 6.14 -0.43 21.40
N MET A 355 4.96 0.16 21.63
CA MET A 355 3.77 -0.11 20.79
C MET A 355 4.00 0.30 19.34
N ILE A 356 4.61 1.46 19.12
CA ILE A 356 4.96 1.94 17.78
C ILE A 356 5.98 1.02 17.12
N LEU A 357 7.03 0.64 17.87
CA LEU A 357 8.11 -0.22 17.39
C LEU A 357 7.58 -1.60 16.99
N PHE A 358 6.76 -2.24 17.83
CA PHE A 358 6.17 -3.54 17.53
C PHE A 358 5.29 -3.47 16.29
N ASN A 359 4.40 -2.48 16.19
CA ASN A 359 3.53 -2.33 15.04
C ASN A 359 4.34 -2.06 13.75
N TRP A 360 5.33 -1.17 13.80
CA TRP A 360 6.15 -0.81 12.66
C TRP A 360 7.06 -1.95 12.21
N MET A 361 7.78 -2.60 13.14
CA MET A 361 8.67 -3.72 12.85
C MET A 361 7.91 -4.93 12.30
N MET A 362 6.77 -5.31 12.93
CA MET A 362 5.95 -6.40 12.43
C MET A 362 5.39 -6.10 11.05
N SER A 363 4.95 -4.86 10.80
CA SER A 363 4.50 -4.45 9.48
C SER A 363 5.61 -4.55 8.42
N ILE A 364 6.83 -4.11 8.73
CA ILE A 364 7.96 -4.24 7.80
C ILE A 364 8.30 -5.71 7.56
N ILE A 365 8.48 -6.50 8.62
CA ILE A 365 8.90 -7.90 8.50
C ILE A 365 7.86 -8.69 7.69
N LEU A 366 6.58 -8.54 8.00
CA LEU A 366 5.53 -9.33 7.38
C LEU A 366 5.12 -8.80 6.01
N VAL A 367 4.84 -7.51 5.91
CA VAL A 367 4.30 -6.95 4.66
C VAL A 367 5.40 -6.81 3.61
N VAL A 368 6.55 -6.28 4.00
CA VAL A 368 7.69 -6.11 3.08
C VAL A 368 8.43 -7.43 2.87
N GLY A 369 8.71 -8.18 3.94
CA GLY A 369 9.42 -9.46 3.85
C GLY A 369 8.67 -10.48 2.99
N VAL A 370 7.39 -10.72 3.27
CA VAL A 370 6.54 -11.59 2.42
C VAL A 370 6.41 -11.01 1.02
N GLY A 371 6.28 -9.68 0.89
CA GLY A 371 6.22 -9.01 -0.40
C GLY A 371 7.45 -9.23 -1.27
N LEU A 372 8.64 -9.18 -0.69
CA LEU A 372 9.91 -9.47 -1.38
C LEU A 372 10.00 -10.94 -1.80
N VAL A 373 9.56 -11.87 -0.94
CA VAL A 373 9.50 -13.30 -1.28
C VAL A 373 8.55 -13.54 -2.45
N VAL A 374 7.36 -12.93 -2.45
CA VAL A 374 6.40 -13.03 -3.57
C VAL A 374 7.00 -12.44 -4.85
N LEU A 375 7.67 -11.30 -4.79
CA LEU A 375 8.37 -10.72 -5.94
C LEU A 375 9.43 -11.67 -6.50
N TRP A 376 10.25 -12.23 -5.64
CA TRP A 376 11.30 -13.18 -6.02
C TRP A 376 10.72 -14.44 -6.68
N GLN A 377 9.69 -15.03 -6.08
CA GLN A 377 9.02 -16.22 -6.63
C GLN A 377 8.26 -15.96 -7.94
N SER A 378 7.79 -14.72 -8.14
CA SER A 378 7.11 -14.33 -9.38
C SER A 378 8.04 -14.27 -10.59
N GLY A 379 9.33 -14.62 -10.41
CA GLY A 379 10.32 -14.63 -11.49
C GLY A 379 10.55 -13.24 -12.10
N ILE A 380 10.28 -12.19 -11.32
CA ILE A 380 10.68 -10.83 -11.69
C ILE A 380 12.19 -10.75 -11.51
N ASP A 381 12.88 -11.42 -12.41
CA ASP A 381 14.31 -11.20 -12.59
C ASP A 381 14.46 -9.85 -13.29
N ILE A 382 14.74 -8.83 -12.48
CA ILE A 382 15.03 -7.47 -12.97
C ILE A 382 16.15 -7.52 -14.02
N ARG A 383 17.02 -8.53 -13.94
CA ARG A 383 18.08 -8.79 -14.92
C ARG A 383 17.51 -9.29 -16.25
N ARG A 384 16.52 -10.20 -16.23
CA ARG A 384 15.86 -10.66 -17.47
C ARG A 384 15.05 -9.55 -18.14
N ALA A 385 14.29 -8.77 -17.37
CA ALA A 385 13.58 -7.60 -17.89
C ALA A 385 14.54 -6.57 -18.52
N ARG A 386 15.76 -6.45 -17.98
CA ARG A 386 16.83 -5.61 -18.53
C ARG A 386 17.45 -6.21 -19.79
N GLN A 387 17.74 -7.52 -19.79
CA GLN A 387 18.28 -8.24 -20.96
C GLN A 387 17.30 -8.26 -22.13
N GLU A 388 16.01 -8.49 -21.87
CA GLU A 388 14.95 -8.42 -22.89
C GLU A 388 14.82 -7.00 -23.47
N ALA A 389 15.06 -5.97 -22.67
CA ALA A 389 15.11 -4.58 -23.14
C ALA A 389 16.37 -4.32 -24.01
N GLU A 390 17.52 -4.89 -23.66
CA GLU A 390 18.79 -4.72 -24.38
C GLU A 390 18.83 -5.54 -25.69
N THR A 391 18.30 -6.76 -25.71
CA THR A 391 18.28 -7.62 -26.93
C THR A 391 17.33 -7.12 -28.01
N THR A 392 16.28 -6.42 -27.64
CA THR A 392 15.35 -5.82 -28.61
C THR A 392 15.92 -4.55 -29.28
N ASP A 393 16.94 -3.89 -28.67
CA ASP A 393 17.64 -2.73 -29.25
C ASP A 393 18.63 -3.11 -30.35
N VAL A 394 19.14 -4.36 -30.34
CA VAL A 394 20.12 -4.85 -31.33
C VAL A 394 19.42 -5.35 -32.62
N SER A 395 18.09 -5.57 -32.55
CA SER A 395 17.29 -6.11 -33.68
C SER A 395 16.42 -5.06 -34.38
N ALA A 396 16.52 -3.77 -34.04
CA ALA A 396 15.86 -2.63 -34.67
C ALA A 396 16.88 -1.72 -35.33
#